data_adc9a2f9a1bc17c5d6024e7f293824c0
#
_entry.id   adc9a2f9a1bc17c5d6024e7f293824c0
#
_cell.length_a   1.000
_cell.length_b   1.000
_cell.length_c   1.000
_cell.angle_alpha   90.00
_cell.angle_beta   90.00
_cell.angle_gamma   90.00
#
_symmetry.space_group_name_H-M   'P 1'
#
loop_
_entity.id
_entity.type
_entity.pdbx_description
1 polymer ?
#
loop_
_entity_poly.entity_id
_entity_poly.type
_entity_poly.pdbx_seq_one_letter_code
_entity_poly.pdbx_strand_id
1 'polypeptide(L)'
;MFITFEGIEGSGKTTQINFLKDFFKEKSIKAVFTKEPGSSKIGGEIRNILLNKNLDLSPYAELFLIFADRSQHVEEIIKPNLSADFLVISDRYIDSTFAYQGEGRSIGHEEISKIIKKMNLPLPDKTFLLDLPVTEGLKRAKKRAEFDRFESEEIAFHEKVRNAYLKIYEENKNRIIKIDAMKSPNKIFDEIEKNLEIE
;
A
#
# COMPACT_ATOMS: atom_id res chain seq x y z
N MET A 1 6.24 -6.56 14.75
CA MET A 1 4.94 -5.98 14.27
C MET A 1 5.06 -5.58 12.82
N PHE A 2 4.02 -5.83 12.03
CA PHE A 2 3.94 -5.49 10.60
C PHE A 2 2.86 -4.44 10.35
N ILE A 3 3.25 -3.28 9.80
CA ILE A 3 2.38 -2.12 9.55
C ILE A 3 2.36 -1.80 8.06
N THR A 4 1.18 -1.50 7.51
CA THR A 4 1.05 -1.07 6.12
C THR A 4 0.40 0.30 6.00
N PHE A 5 0.77 1.02 4.96
CA PHE A 5 0.14 2.27 4.56
C PHE A 5 -0.60 2.07 3.25
N GLU A 6 -1.87 2.38 3.24
CA GLU A 6 -2.76 2.18 2.10
C GLU A 6 -3.50 3.46 1.73
N GLY A 7 -4.03 3.50 0.53
CA GLY A 7 -4.78 4.63 -0.01
C GLY A 7 -4.45 4.89 -1.48
N ILE A 8 -5.26 5.67 -2.14
CA ILE A 8 -5.10 6.03 -3.55
C ILE A 8 -3.84 6.89 -3.78
N GLU A 9 -3.56 7.20 -5.04
CA GLU A 9 -2.48 8.10 -5.46
C GLU A 9 -2.66 9.50 -4.83
N GLY A 10 -1.54 10.13 -4.47
CA GLY A 10 -1.55 11.45 -3.83
C GLY A 10 -2.11 11.51 -2.41
N SER A 11 -2.42 10.36 -1.78
CA SER A 11 -2.95 10.32 -0.40
C SER A 11 -1.94 10.73 0.67
N GLY A 12 -0.65 10.84 0.33
CA GLY A 12 0.38 11.30 1.27
C GLY A 12 1.13 10.18 2.00
N LYS A 13 0.97 8.91 1.62
CA LYS A 13 1.67 7.75 2.22
C LYS A 13 3.17 8.00 2.39
N THR A 14 3.86 8.34 1.33
CA THR A 14 5.31 8.57 1.33
C THR A 14 5.72 9.68 2.30
N THR A 15 4.92 10.74 2.43
CA THR A 15 5.17 11.83 3.40
C THR A 15 5.09 11.30 4.82
N GLN A 16 4.05 10.53 5.15
CA GLN A 16 3.85 9.98 6.49
C GLN A 16 4.91 8.92 6.83
N ILE A 17 5.30 8.09 5.86
CA ILE A 17 6.37 7.11 6.02
C ILE A 17 7.72 7.82 6.29
N ASN A 18 7.98 8.97 5.67
CA ASN A 18 9.20 9.74 5.95
C ASN A 18 9.16 10.35 7.36
N PHE A 19 8.03 10.91 7.80
CA PHE A 19 7.88 11.38 9.19
C PHE A 19 8.09 10.24 10.19
N LEU A 20 7.57 9.06 9.88
CA LEU A 20 7.74 7.87 10.71
C LEU A 20 9.19 7.39 10.76
N LYS A 21 9.95 7.50 9.66
CA LYS A 21 11.40 7.21 9.65
C LYS A 21 12.17 8.13 10.60
N ASP A 22 11.87 9.43 10.53
CA ASP A 22 12.54 10.41 11.39
C ASP A 22 12.20 10.17 12.87
N PHE A 23 10.92 9.94 13.17
CA PHE A 23 10.44 9.61 14.51
C PHE A 23 11.10 8.33 15.07
N PHE A 24 11.16 7.25 14.28
CA PHE A 24 11.79 6.00 14.73
C PHE A 24 13.29 6.15 14.95
N LYS A 25 13.95 6.96 14.12
CA LYS A 25 15.37 7.28 14.30
C LYS A 25 15.62 8.05 15.61
N GLU A 26 14.80 9.06 15.92
CA GLU A 26 14.89 9.84 17.16
C GLU A 26 14.65 8.96 18.40
N LYS A 27 13.69 8.04 18.31
CA LYS A 27 13.34 7.11 19.40
C LYS A 27 14.21 5.87 19.44
N SER A 28 15.18 5.71 18.53
CA SER A 28 16.03 4.51 18.41
C SER A 28 15.23 3.21 18.23
N ILE A 29 14.08 3.28 17.57
CA ILE A 29 13.20 2.14 17.29
C ILE A 29 13.75 1.37 16.08
N LYS A 30 13.94 0.05 16.24
CA LYS A 30 14.39 -0.83 15.16
C LYS A 30 13.28 -1.07 14.14
N ALA A 31 13.41 -0.52 12.95
CA ALA A 31 12.41 -0.65 11.91
C ALA A 31 13.02 -0.79 10.50
N VAL A 32 12.31 -1.53 9.65
CA VAL A 32 12.59 -1.65 8.22
C VAL A 32 11.44 -1.04 7.43
N PHE A 33 11.77 -0.16 6.50
CA PHE A 33 10.82 0.50 5.63
C PHE A 33 10.93 -0.04 4.21
N THR A 34 9.82 -0.49 3.68
CA THR A 34 9.73 -1.15 2.39
C THR A 34 8.51 -0.66 1.60
N LYS A 35 8.31 -1.16 0.38
CA LYS A 35 7.17 -0.78 -0.48
C LYS A 35 6.83 -1.88 -1.47
N GLU A 36 5.61 -1.93 -1.92
CA GLU A 36 5.16 -2.76 -3.04
C GLU A 36 4.53 -1.91 -4.16
N PRO A 37 4.79 -2.29 -5.40
CA PRO A 37 5.82 -3.22 -5.84
C PRO A 37 7.22 -2.57 -5.79
N GLY A 38 8.28 -3.41 -5.69
CA GLY A 38 9.61 -2.98 -6.05
C GLY A 38 10.70 -3.00 -4.99
N SER A 39 10.51 -3.63 -3.83
CA SER A 39 11.56 -3.69 -2.79
C SER A 39 12.38 -4.99 -2.78
N SER A 40 11.90 -6.06 -3.40
CA SER A 40 12.66 -7.31 -3.54
C SER A 40 13.73 -7.21 -4.64
N LYS A 41 14.66 -8.19 -4.71
CA LYS A 41 15.71 -8.21 -5.74
C LYS A 41 15.17 -8.18 -7.17
N ILE A 42 14.05 -8.88 -7.41
CA ILE A 42 13.37 -8.88 -8.72
C ILE A 42 12.31 -7.76 -8.82
N GLY A 43 11.95 -7.17 -7.68
CA GLY A 43 10.83 -6.24 -7.58
C GLY A 43 11.03 -4.97 -8.40
N GLY A 44 12.27 -4.50 -8.52
CA GLY A 44 12.59 -3.33 -9.35
C GLY A 44 12.19 -3.52 -10.80
N GLU A 45 12.50 -4.68 -11.39
CA GLU A 45 12.15 -5.01 -12.78
C GLU A 45 10.64 -5.18 -12.93
N ILE A 46 10.01 -5.88 -11.99
CA ILE A 46 8.55 -6.04 -11.99
C ILE A 46 7.86 -4.66 -11.89
N ARG A 47 8.34 -3.78 -11.03
CA ARG A 47 7.83 -2.41 -10.91
C ARG A 47 7.96 -1.64 -12.22
N ASN A 48 9.11 -1.74 -12.89
CA ASN A 48 9.33 -1.09 -14.18
C ASN A 48 8.30 -1.54 -15.23
N ILE A 49 7.96 -2.84 -15.27
CA ILE A 49 6.92 -3.38 -16.15
C ILE A 49 5.54 -2.83 -15.74
N LEU A 50 5.19 -2.93 -14.45
CA LEU A 50 3.87 -2.56 -13.94
C LEU A 50 3.55 -1.07 -14.12
N LEU A 51 4.55 -0.19 -14.00
CA LEU A 51 4.35 1.26 -14.09
C LEU A 51 4.54 1.83 -15.50
N ASN A 52 5.01 1.02 -16.45
CA ASN A 52 5.27 1.48 -17.81
C ASN A 52 3.95 1.75 -18.56
N LYS A 53 3.66 3.01 -18.82
CA LYS A 53 2.46 3.47 -19.53
C LYS A 53 2.35 3.01 -20.99
N ASN A 54 3.47 2.54 -21.58
CA ASN A 54 3.49 2.04 -22.95
C ASN A 54 3.17 0.54 -23.05
N LEU A 55 2.95 -0.14 -21.91
CA LEU A 55 2.58 -1.54 -21.87
C LEU A 55 1.10 -1.70 -21.54
N ASP A 56 0.40 -2.43 -22.39
CA ASP A 56 -0.96 -2.90 -22.11
C ASP A 56 -0.88 -4.27 -21.45
N LEU A 57 -1.26 -4.32 -20.16
CA LEU A 57 -1.26 -5.54 -19.35
C LEU A 57 -2.68 -6.03 -19.15
N SER A 58 -2.95 -7.29 -19.50
CA SER A 58 -4.21 -7.90 -19.11
C SER A 58 -4.37 -7.92 -17.59
N PRO A 59 -5.60 -7.90 -17.04
CA PRO A 59 -5.83 -7.89 -15.59
C PRO A 59 -5.11 -9.00 -14.84
N TYR A 60 -5.07 -10.22 -15.39
CA TYR A 60 -4.36 -11.34 -14.77
C TYR A 60 -2.84 -11.26 -14.89
N ALA A 61 -2.29 -10.72 -16.00
CA ALA A 61 -0.85 -10.47 -16.10
C ALA A 61 -0.40 -9.45 -15.04
N GLU A 62 -1.15 -8.36 -14.86
CA GLU A 62 -0.92 -7.38 -13.80
C GLU A 62 -0.98 -8.03 -12.41
N LEU A 63 -2.04 -8.83 -12.13
CA LEU A 63 -2.21 -9.52 -10.86
C LEU A 63 -1.05 -10.47 -10.54
N PHE A 64 -0.63 -11.30 -11.51
CA PHE A 64 0.46 -12.26 -11.29
C PHE A 64 1.82 -11.58 -11.11
N LEU A 65 2.08 -10.47 -11.78
CA LEU A 65 3.27 -9.67 -11.53
C LEU A 65 3.29 -9.08 -10.11
N ILE A 66 2.16 -8.56 -9.63
CA ILE A 66 2.01 -8.08 -8.25
C ILE A 66 2.27 -9.22 -7.25
N PHE A 67 1.72 -10.40 -7.48
CA PHE A 67 1.94 -11.54 -6.58
C PHE A 67 3.36 -12.11 -6.67
N ALA A 68 4.00 -12.07 -7.83
CA ALA A 68 5.41 -12.48 -7.98
C ALA A 68 6.33 -11.55 -7.17
N ASP A 69 6.15 -10.21 -7.27
CA ASP A 69 6.87 -9.25 -6.45
C ASP A 69 6.62 -9.50 -4.96
N ARG A 70 5.35 -9.60 -4.55
CA ARG A 70 4.97 -9.81 -3.14
C ARG A 70 5.53 -11.11 -2.57
N SER A 71 5.48 -12.21 -3.32
CA SER A 71 6.06 -13.49 -2.89
C SER A 71 7.54 -13.34 -2.52
N GLN A 72 8.30 -12.73 -3.41
CA GLN A 72 9.73 -12.50 -3.19
C GLN A 72 9.99 -11.50 -2.06
N HIS A 73 9.20 -10.43 -1.98
CA HIS A 73 9.28 -9.41 -0.94
C HIS A 73 9.02 -9.99 0.47
N VAL A 74 8.02 -10.85 0.59
CA VAL A 74 7.72 -11.53 1.87
C VAL A 74 8.88 -12.40 2.33
N GLU A 75 9.46 -13.19 1.44
CA GLU A 75 10.55 -14.10 1.80
C GLU A 75 11.88 -13.38 2.04
N GLU A 76 12.19 -12.33 1.26
CA GLU A 76 13.48 -11.64 1.37
C GLU A 76 13.51 -10.55 2.44
N ILE A 77 12.38 -9.90 2.70
CA ILE A 77 12.36 -8.68 3.54
C ILE A 77 11.41 -8.83 4.73
N ILE A 78 10.12 -9.16 4.50
CA ILE A 78 9.14 -9.08 5.58
C ILE A 78 9.41 -10.14 6.64
N LYS A 79 9.41 -11.42 6.28
CA LYS A 79 9.59 -12.53 7.24
C LYS A 79 10.92 -12.46 8.00
N PRO A 80 12.08 -12.25 7.34
CA PRO A 80 13.36 -12.19 8.06
C PRO A 80 13.42 -11.07 9.09
N ASN A 81 12.89 -9.89 8.75
CA ASN A 81 12.90 -8.75 9.67
C ASN A 81 11.90 -8.92 10.82
N LEU A 82 10.72 -9.47 10.57
CA LEU A 82 9.77 -9.81 11.64
C LEU A 82 10.37 -10.86 12.60
N SER A 83 11.09 -11.86 12.07
CA SER A 83 11.77 -12.88 12.89
C SER A 83 12.95 -12.32 13.67
N ALA A 84 13.52 -11.19 13.28
CA ALA A 84 14.59 -10.48 13.99
C ALA A 84 14.06 -9.34 14.90
N ASP A 85 12.74 -9.37 15.20
CA ASP A 85 12.04 -8.39 16.06
C ASP A 85 12.12 -6.94 15.58
N PHE A 86 12.27 -6.72 14.27
CA PHE A 86 12.12 -5.40 13.68
C PHE A 86 10.63 -5.07 13.44
N LEU A 87 10.28 -3.80 13.57
CA LEU A 87 9.05 -3.29 12.99
C LEU A 87 9.22 -3.25 11.47
N VAL A 88 8.25 -3.81 10.73
CA VAL A 88 8.25 -3.75 9.27
C VAL A 88 7.14 -2.81 8.83
N ILE A 89 7.50 -1.77 8.06
CA ILE A 89 6.57 -0.77 7.52
C ILE A 89 6.57 -0.85 6.01
N SER A 90 5.42 -1.15 5.40
CA SER A 90 5.29 -1.22 3.94
C SER A 90 4.38 -0.14 3.38
N ASP A 91 4.86 0.57 2.35
CA ASP A 91 4.00 1.39 1.46
C ASP A 91 3.29 0.43 0.50
N ARG A 92 2.02 0.15 0.75
CA ARG A 92 1.16 -0.83 0.12
C ARG A 92 1.46 -2.28 0.49
N TYR A 93 0.40 -3.10 0.43
CA TYR A 93 0.45 -4.55 0.58
C TYR A 93 -0.84 -5.19 0.02
N ILE A 94 -1.38 -6.23 0.68
CA ILE A 94 -2.52 -7.01 0.18
C ILE A 94 -3.79 -6.19 -0.06
N ASP A 95 -4.07 -5.17 0.77
CA ASP A 95 -5.28 -4.36 0.62
C ASP A 95 -5.27 -3.57 -0.68
N SER A 96 -4.08 -3.14 -1.16
CA SER A 96 -3.91 -2.59 -2.51
C SER A 96 -4.35 -3.57 -3.60
N THR A 97 -4.06 -4.87 -3.47
CA THR A 97 -4.44 -5.85 -4.51
C THR A 97 -5.95 -6.05 -4.56
N PHE A 98 -6.62 -6.10 -3.41
CA PHE A 98 -8.08 -6.12 -3.38
C PHE A 98 -8.69 -4.87 -4.03
N ALA A 99 -8.11 -3.70 -3.75
CA ALA A 99 -8.63 -2.44 -4.28
C ALA A 99 -8.38 -2.29 -5.79
N TYR A 100 -7.15 -2.48 -6.24
CA TYR A 100 -6.75 -2.23 -7.64
C TYR A 100 -7.12 -3.39 -8.56
N GLN A 101 -6.70 -4.61 -8.25
CA GLN A 101 -6.94 -5.76 -9.11
C GLN A 101 -8.33 -6.36 -8.86
N GLY A 102 -8.76 -6.42 -7.60
CA GLY A 102 -10.08 -6.95 -7.24
C GLY A 102 -11.21 -6.13 -7.82
N GLU A 103 -11.36 -4.89 -7.40
CA GLU A 103 -12.45 -4.01 -7.83
C GLU A 103 -12.05 -3.18 -9.06
N GLY A 104 -10.86 -2.58 -9.07
CA GLY A 104 -10.40 -1.74 -10.18
C GLY A 104 -10.37 -2.50 -11.51
N ARG A 105 -9.77 -3.70 -11.53
CA ARG A 105 -9.70 -4.59 -12.70
C ARG A 105 -10.82 -5.62 -12.78
N SER A 106 -11.75 -5.62 -11.83
CA SER A 106 -12.93 -6.51 -11.79
C SER A 106 -12.59 -8.00 -11.75
N ILE A 107 -11.45 -8.38 -11.15
CA ILE A 107 -11.09 -9.81 -10.94
C ILE A 107 -11.94 -10.42 -9.83
N GLY A 108 -12.30 -9.61 -8.81
CA GLY A 108 -13.12 -10.02 -7.69
C GLY A 108 -12.33 -10.46 -6.45
N HIS A 109 -12.92 -10.25 -5.29
CA HIS A 109 -12.31 -10.52 -3.97
C HIS A 109 -12.07 -12.00 -3.72
N GLU A 110 -12.98 -12.88 -4.16
CA GLU A 110 -12.89 -14.32 -3.91
C GLU A 110 -11.63 -14.92 -4.55
N GLU A 111 -11.35 -14.57 -5.80
CA GLU A 111 -10.20 -15.08 -6.54
C GLU A 111 -8.88 -14.65 -5.88
N ILE A 112 -8.77 -13.37 -5.53
CA ILE A 112 -7.60 -12.83 -4.83
C ILE A 112 -7.42 -13.50 -3.46
N SER A 113 -8.50 -13.69 -2.71
CA SER A 113 -8.46 -14.36 -1.40
C SER A 113 -7.93 -15.79 -1.48
N LYS A 114 -8.33 -16.56 -2.53
CA LYS A 114 -7.81 -17.92 -2.77
C LYS A 114 -6.29 -17.92 -2.97
N ILE A 115 -5.76 -16.96 -3.74
CA ILE A 115 -4.33 -16.84 -3.99
C ILE A 115 -3.59 -16.47 -2.71
N ILE A 116 -4.04 -15.45 -1.99
CA ILE A 116 -3.43 -15.00 -0.72
C ILE A 116 -3.36 -16.14 0.29
N LYS A 117 -4.47 -16.88 0.46
CA LYS A 117 -4.53 -18.05 1.36
C LYS A 117 -3.54 -19.13 0.94
N LYS A 118 -3.43 -19.43 -0.36
CA LYS A 118 -2.49 -20.44 -0.87
C LYS A 118 -1.03 -20.05 -0.68
N MET A 119 -0.73 -18.76 -0.76
CA MET A 119 0.62 -18.22 -0.56
C MET A 119 1.02 -18.10 0.92
N ASN A 120 0.09 -18.28 1.85
CA ASN A 120 0.32 -18.12 3.30
C ASN A 120 1.04 -16.81 3.65
N LEU A 121 0.53 -15.71 3.11
CA LEU A 121 1.09 -14.38 3.32
C LEU A 121 0.82 -13.90 4.74
N PRO A 122 1.79 -13.25 5.42
CA PRO A 122 1.54 -12.63 6.72
C PRO A 122 0.53 -11.49 6.57
N LEU A 123 -0.41 -11.41 7.50
CA LEU A 123 -1.35 -10.27 7.56
C LEU A 123 -0.69 -9.11 8.31
N PRO A 124 -0.94 -7.86 7.93
CA PRO A 124 -0.53 -6.70 8.71
C PRO A 124 -1.22 -6.70 10.08
N ASP A 125 -0.47 -6.39 11.13
CA ASP A 125 -1.02 -6.13 12.47
C ASP A 125 -1.85 -4.85 12.47
N LYS A 126 -1.37 -3.80 11.75
CA LYS A 126 -2.05 -2.51 11.55
C LYS A 126 -1.92 -2.04 10.11
N THR A 127 -2.96 -1.38 9.64
CA THR A 127 -2.98 -0.69 8.34
C THR A 127 -3.48 0.73 8.53
N PHE A 128 -2.71 1.72 8.09
CA PHE A 128 -3.16 3.11 8.02
C PHE A 128 -3.71 3.39 6.63
N LEU A 129 -5.03 3.54 6.53
CA LEU A 129 -5.71 3.92 5.29
C LEU A 129 -5.84 5.44 5.22
N LEU A 130 -5.06 6.07 4.35
CA LEU A 130 -5.12 7.50 4.09
C LEU A 130 -6.18 7.78 3.03
N ASP A 131 -7.36 8.24 3.47
CA ASP A 131 -8.51 8.50 2.59
C ASP A 131 -8.63 9.98 2.21
N LEU A 132 -8.88 10.22 0.93
CA LEU A 132 -9.22 11.54 0.39
C LEU A 132 -10.03 11.40 -0.92
N PRO A 133 -10.71 12.50 -1.37
CA PRO A 133 -11.38 12.50 -2.66
C PRO A 133 -10.40 12.25 -3.81
N VAL A 134 -10.82 11.44 -4.80
CA VAL A 134 -10.00 11.05 -5.97
C VAL A 134 -9.45 12.26 -6.71
N THR A 135 -10.29 13.27 -6.92
CA THR A 135 -9.89 14.50 -7.62
C THR A 135 -8.74 15.25 -6.94
N GLU A 136 -8.73 15.27 -5.60
CA GLU A 136 -7.62 15.88 -4.84
C GLU A 136 -6.37 15.01 -4.88
N GLY A 137 -6.51 13.69 -4.78
CA GLY A 137 -5.41 12.74 -4.89
C GLY A 137 -4.67 12.87 -6.22
N LEU A 138 -5.41 12.81 -7.34
CA LEU A 138 -4.84 12.97 -8.69
C LEU A 138 -4.21 14.35 -8.90
N LYS A 139 -4.82 15.42 -8.38
CA LYS A 139 -4.23 16.75 -8.41
C LYS A 139 -2.88 16.82 -7.68
N ARG A 140 -2.74 16.16 -6.53
CA ARG A 140 -1.48 16.08 -5.78
C ARG A 140 -0.45 15.22 -6.52
N ALA A 141 -0.86 14.09 -7.09
CA ALA A 141 0.02 13.21 -7.87
C ALA A 141 0.60 13.95 -9.09
N LYS A 142 -0.23 14.66 -9.86
CA LYS A 142 0.19 15.44 -11.03
C LYS A 142 1.22 16.54 -10.72
N LYS A 143 1.15 17.14 -9.52
CA LYS A 143 2.13 18.16 -9.09
C LYS A 143 3.51 17.56 -8.79
N ARG A 144 3.59 16.25 -8.48
CA ARG A 144 4.81 15.57 -8.11
C ARG A 144 5.64 15.11 -9.30
N ALA A 145 4.99 14.52 -10.31
CA ALA A 145 5.64 13.96 -11.51
C ALA A 145 4.61 13.72 -12.62
N GLU A 146 5.08 13.29 -13.80
CA GLU A 146 4.22 12.71 -14.82
C GLU A 146 3.52 11.45 -14.28
N PHE A 147 2.31 11.21 -14.75
CA PHE A 147 1.52 10.05 -14.36
C PHE A 147 2.16 8.74 -14.85
N ASP A 148 2.22 7.76 -13.97
CA ASP A 148 2.51 6.37 -14.34
C ASP A 148 1.27 5.69 -14.94
N ARG A 149 1.36 4.38 -15.23
CA ARG A 149 0.27 3.61 -15.85
C ARG A 149 -1.00 3.58 -15.00
N PHE A 150 -0.88 3.47 -13.68
CA PHE A 150 -2.05 3.48 -12.78
C PHE A 150 -2.61 4.89 -12.61
N GLU A 151 -1.75 5.89 -12.44
CA GLU A 151 -2.16 7.30 -12.32
C GLU A 151 -2.82 7.83 -13.60
N SER A 152 -2.55 7.20 -14.76
CA SER A 152 -3.12 7.52 -16.07
C SER A 152 -4.50 6.94 -16.32
N GLU A 153 -5.02 6.09 -15.41
CA GLU A 153 -6.35 5.51 -15.53
C GLU A 153 -7.46 6.59 -15.43
N GLU A 154 -8.63 6.26 -15.92
CA GLU A 154 -9.80 7.14 -15.82
C GLU A 154 -10.23 7.36 -14.37
N ILE A 155 -10.86 8.50 -14.10
CA ILE A 155 -11.38 8.85 -12.77
C ILE A 155 -12.28 7.74 -12.20
N ALA A 156 -13.11 7.12 -13.04
CA ALA A 156 -13.98 6.02 -12.65
C ALA A 156 -13.22 4.81 -12.07
N PHE A 157 -12.02 4.51 -12.57
CA PHE A 157 -11.16 3.48 -12.02
C PHE A 157 -10.70 3.84 -10.60
N HIS A 158 -10.21 5.06 -10.40
CA HIS A 158 -9.77 5.53 -9.09
C HIS A 158 -10.90 5.60 -8.07
N GLU A 159 -12.13 5.94 -8.50
CA GLU A 159 -13.30 5.90 -7.62
C GLU A 159 -13.65 4.47 -7.20
N LYS A 160 -13.56 3.48 -8.11
CA LYS A 160 -13.71 2.06 -7.75
C LYS A 160 -12.66 1.64 -6.73
N VAL A 161 -11.39 1.99 -6.94
CA VAL A 161 -10.29 1.67 -6.04
C VAL A 161 -10.50 2.29 -4.65
N ARG A 162 -10.88 3.57 -4.59
CA ARG A 162 -11.19 4.24 -3.31
C ARG A 162 -12.35 3.56 -2.60
N ASN A 163 -13.44 3.30 -3.30
CA ASN A 163 -14.62 2.64 -2.72
C ASN A 163 -14.28 1.23 -2.20
N ALA A 164 -13.41 0.50 -2.90
CA ALA A 164 -12.90 -0.78 -2.44
C ALA A 164 -12.13 -0.67 -1.12
N TYR A 165 -11.22 0.30 -1.00
CA TYR A 165 -10.53 0.55 0.26
C TYR A 165 -11.49 0.88 1.41
N LEU A 166 -12.52 1.69 1.16
CA LEU A 166 -13.52 2.01 2.17
C LEU A 166 -14.32 0.76 2.61
N LYS A 167 -14.67 -0.12 1.66
CA LYS A 167 -15.33 -1.39 1.96
C LYS A 167 -14.43 -2.31 2.78
N ILE A 168 -13.15 -2.46 2.38
CA ILE A 168 -12.16 -3.25 3.11
C ILE A 168 -11.99 -2.71 4.55
N TYR A 169 -11.96 -1.40 4.73
CA TYR A 169 -11.93 -0.77 6.05
C TYR A 169 -13.15 -1.15 6.87
N GLU A 170 -14.37 -1.05 6.34
CA GLU A 170 -15.60 -1.39 7.08
C GLU A 170 -15.60 -2.83 7.58
N GLU A 171 -15.03 -3.75 6.80
CA GLU A 171 -14.93 -5.19 7.12
C GLU A 171 -13.75 -5.52 8.06
N ASN A 172 -12.78 -4.61 8.25
CA ASN A 172 -11.52 -4.87 8.96
C ASN A 172 -11.14 -3.77 9.96
N LYS A 173 -12.10 -3.15 10.65
CA LYS A 173 -11.87 -2.05 11.62
C LYS A 173 -10.98 -2.42 12.80
N ASN A 174 -10.81 -3.70 13.06
CA ASN A 174 -9.91 -4.20 14.10
C ASN A 174 -8.42 -4.00 13.78
N ARG A 175 -8.04 -3.95 12.49
CA ARG A 175 -6.66 -3.76 12.05
C ARG A 175 -6.44 -2.52 11.18
N ILE A 176 -7.50 -1.98 10.56
CA ILE A 176 -7.39 -0.81 9.67
C ILE A 176 -7.85 0.45 10.40
N ILE A 177 -7.00 1.45 10.39
CA ILE A 177 -7.25 2.78 10.94
C ILE A 177 -7.38 3.74 9.77
N LYS A 178 -8.60 4.27 9.56
CA LYS A 178 -8.85 5.25 8.50
C LYS A 178 -8.54 6.65 8.99
N ILE A 179 -7.71 7.36 8.23
CA ILE A 179 -7.26 8.72 8.52
C ILE A 179 -7.69 9.65 7.39
N ASP A 180 -8.24 10.80 7.75
CA ASP A 180 -8.59 11.86 6.81
C ASP A 180 -7.32 12.53 6.26
N ALA A 181 -6.96 12.19 5.01
CA ALA A 181 -5.79 12.70 4.32
C ALA A 181 -5.97 14.12 3.74
N MET A 182 -7.09 14.77 4.01
CA MET A 182 -7.29 16.20 3.73
C MET A 182 -6.69 17.10 4.80
N LYS A 183 -6.39 16.57 5.98
CA LYS A 183 -5.71 17.30 7.06
C LYS A 183 -4.28 17.68 6.69
N SER A 184 -3.67 18.57 7.47
CA SER A 184 -2.25 18.89 7.30
C SER A 184 -1.35 17.67 7.60
N PRO A 185 -0.18 17.54 6.96
CA PRO A 185 0.70 16.40 7.18
C PRO A 185 1.02 16.12 8.66
N ASN A 186 1.24 17.16 9.46
CA ASN A 186 1.52 17.01 10.89
C ASN A 186 0.30 16.43 11.65
N LYS A 187 -0.90 16.92 11.39
CA LYS A 187 -2.12 16.39 12.01
C LYS A 187 -2.40 14.93 11.63
N ILE A 188 -2.07 14.54 10.40
CA ILE A 188 -2.14 13.14 9.98
C ILE A 188 -1.13 12.31 10.75
N PHE A 189 0.09 12.83 10.92
CA PHE A 189 1.15 12.14 11.67
C PHE A 189 0.80 11.99 13.16
N ASP A 190 0.24 13.02 13.80
CA ASP A 190 -0.24 12.96 15.19
C ASP A 190 -1.26 11.82 15.39
N GLU A 191 -2.16 11.62 14.41
CA GLU A 191 -3.12 10.51 14.43
C GLU A 191 -2.45 9.14 14.22
N ILE A 192 -1.43 9.06 13.35
CA ILE A 192 -0.65 7.83 13.15
C ILE A 192 0.10 7.50 14.43
N GLU A 193 0.86 8.45 15.00
CA GLU A 193 1.65 8.26 16.22
C GLU A 193 0.78 7.76 17.38
N LYS A 194 -0.37 8.40 17.61
CA LYS A 194 -1.33 7.99 18.65
C LYS A 194 -1.80 6.54 18.50
N ASN A 195 -1.87 6.02 17.29
CA ASN A 195 -2.37 4.67 16.98
C ASN A 195 -1.25 3.64 16.74
N LEU A 196 0.03 4.04 16.82
CA LEU A 196 1.14 3.09 16.65
C LEU A 196 1.20 2.07 17.80
N GLU A 197 0.82 2.49 19.05
CA GLU A 197 0.91 1.63 20.25
C GLU A 197 2.28 0.95 20.39
N ILE A 198 3.35 1.72 20.18
CA ILE A 198 4.73 1.30 20.35
C ILE A 198 5.17 1.86 21.71
N GLU A 199 5.48 0.95 22.65
CA GLU A 199 6.04 1.30 23.97
C GLU A 199 7.51 1.71 23.87
#